data_053ddc3ca6643fbd7d4252ea81dfafc4
#
_entry.id   053ddc3ca6643fbd7d4252ea81dfafc4
#
_cell.length_a   1.000
_cell.length_b   1.000
_cell.length_c   1.000
_cell.angle_alpha   90.00
_cell.angle_beta   90.00
_cell.angle_gamma   90.00
#
_symmetry.space_group_name_H-M   'P 1'
#
loop_
_entity.id
_entity.type
_entity.pdbx_description
1 polymer ?
#
loop_
_entity_poly.entity_id
_entity_poly.type
_entity_poly.pdbx_seq_one_letter_code
_entity_poly.pdbx_strand_id
1 'polypeptide(L)'
;MKVILLKSIPKVGKKDDVVEVSTGYAENALFPKKLAIIATDAAVAGVKTRAQHKVAEKEIQHNLLDRAIGMLEGKALIYKAKVNEKGSLFSKVDSADISAELLKQFRISIDASLMKIDGAPIKQSGTYTVTITEGKYTSQFSVEIKGE
;
A
#
# COMPACT_ATOMS: atom_id res chain seq x y z
N MET A 1 -15.45 19.69 26.59
CA MET A 1 -14.71 18.48 27.01
C MET A 1 -13.92 17.97 25.83
N LYS A 2 -12.65 17.69 26.01
CA LYS A 2 -11.80 17.09 24.99
C LYS A 2 -11.89 15.57 25.05
N VAL A 3 -12.12 14.96 23.90
CA VAL A 3 -12.24 13.49 23.76
C VAL A 3 -11.39 13.00 22.59
N ILE A 4 -10.95 11.75 22.66
CA ILE A 4 -10.24 11.07 21.59
C ILE A 4 -11.23 10.14 20.91
N LEU A 5 -11.37 10.25 19.59
CA LEU A 5 -12.26 9.41 18.83
C LEU A 5 -11.64 8.02 18.60
N LEU A 6 -12.37 6.98 18.97
CA LEU A 6 -11.99 5.58 18.72
C LEU A 6 -12.41 5.10 17.32
N LYS A 7 -13.37 5.80 16.71
CA LYS A 7 -13.88 5.55 15.36
C LYS A 7 -14.09 6.87 14.63
N SER A 8 -14.00 6.83 13.31
CA SER A 8 -14.33 8.00 12.48
C SER A 8 -15.83 8.31 12.57
N ILE A 9 -16.16 9.55 12.93
CA ILE A 9 -17.54 10.03 13.05
C ILE A 9 -17.73 11.15 12.02
N PRO A 10 -18.69 11.02 11.09
CA PRO A 10 -18.99 12.09 10.14
C PRO A 10 -19.30 13.41 10.86
N LYS A 11 -18.78 14.50 10.35
CA LYS A 11 -18.92 15.86 10.89
C LYS A 11 -18.27 16.14 12.25
N VAL A 12 -17.64 15.14 12.88
CA VAL A 12 -16.94 15.30 14.17
C VAL A 12 -15.44 15.16 14.01
N GLY A 13 -14.96 14.05 13.42
CA GLY A 13 -13.54 13.80 13.20
C GLY A 13 -13.23 12.36 12.84
N LYS A 14 -11.97 12.07 12.64
CA LYS A 14 -11.46 10.75 12.30
C LYS A 14 -11.03 9.97 13.55
N LYS A 15 -10.82 8.68 13.38
CA LYS A 15 -10.25 7.83 14.44
C LYS A 15 -8.89 8.42 14.90
N ASP A 16 -8.69 8.43 16.20
CA ASP A 16 -7.51 8.95 16.90
C ASP A 16 -7.39 10.49 16.89
N ASP A 17 -8.41 11.21 16.41
CA ASP A 17 -8.47 12.68 16.54
C ASP A 17 -8.86 13.10 17.96
N VAL A 18 -8.21 14.17 18.45
CA VAL A 18 -8.60 14.85 19.68
C VAL A 18 -9.53 15.99 19.30
N VAL A 19 -10.79 15.87 19.71
CA VAL A 19 -11.84 16.85 19.39
C VAL A 19 -12.48 17.39 20.65
N GLU A 20 -12.95 18.62 20.60
CA GLU A 20 -13.70 19.23 21.67
C GLU A 20 -15.20 19.14 21.40
N VAL A 21 -15.92 18.53 22.31
CA VAL A 21 -17.37 18.31 22.22
C VAL A 21 -18.06 18.74 23.51
N SER A 22 -19.36 18.98 23.44
CA SER A 22 -20.12 19.23 24.66
C SER A 22 -20.14 18.02 25.58
N THR A 23 -20.12 18.25 26.87
CA THR A 23 -20.14 17.17 27.90
C THR A 23 -21.34 16.24 27.69
N GLY A 24 -22.52 16.80 27.48
CA GLY A 24 -23.73 16.02 27.26
C GLY A 24 -23.66 15.13 26.02
N TYR A 25 -23.05 15.59 24.93
CA TYR A 25 -22.86 14.78 23.74
C TYR A 25 -21.84 13.66 23.97
N ALA A 26 -20.76 13.94 24.67
CA ALA A 26 -19.76 12.95 25.01
C ALA A 26 -20.36 11.83 25.90
N GLU A 27 -21.05 12.21 26.95
CA GLU A 27 -21.60 11.27 27.94
C GLU A 27 -22.80 10.46 27.43
N ASN A 28 -23.66 11.06 26.63
CA ASN A 28 -24.90 10.42 26.17
C ASN A 28 -24.77 9.72 24.81
N ALA A 29 -23.86 10.16 23.96
CA ALA A 29 -23.74 9.63 22.60
C ALA A 29 -22.44 8.91 22.31
N LEU A 30 -21.31 9.44 22.77
CA LEU A 30 -19.99 8.91 22.41
C LEU A 30 -19.53 7.78 23.34
N PHE A 31 -19.61 7.98 24.64
CA PHE A 31 -19.13 6.99 25.62
C PHE A 31 -19.96 5.70 25.67
N PRO A 32 -21.29 5.73 25.70
CA PRO A 32 -22.09 4.52 25.72
C PRO A 32 -21.90 3.65 24.47
N LYS A 33 -21.64 4.28 23.32
CA LYS A 33 -21.38 3.59 22.05
C LYS A 33 -19.91 3.24 21.84
N LYS A 34 -19.04 3.53 22.82
CA LYS A 34 -17.58 3.32 22.72
C LYS A 34 -16.97 3.95 21.46
N LEU A 35 -17.44 5.15 21.13
CA LEU A 35 -16.98 5.91 19.97
C LEU A 35 -15.84 6.86 20.31
N ALA A 36 -15.72 7.25 21.57
CA ALA A 36 -14.67 8.13 22.08
C ALA A 36 -14.33 7.82 23.53
N ILE A 37 -13.18 8.32 23.97
CA ILE A 37 -12.72 8.28 25.36
C ILE A 37 -12.30 9.69 25.78
N ILE A 38 -12.23 9.91 27.10
CA ILE A 38 -11.76 11.19 27.64
C ILE A 38 -10.30 11.42 27.20
N ALA A 39 -10.00 12.60 26.68
CA ALA A 39 -8.65 12.98 26.30
C ALA A 39 -7.83 13.37 27.55
N THR A 40 -7.26 12.38 28.23
CA THR A 40 -6.26 12.61 29.27
C THR A 40 -4.90 12.84 28.64
N ASP A 41 -3.99 13.49 29.36
CA ASP A 41 -2.62 13.75 28.88
C ASP A 41 -1.91 12.44 28.45
N ALA A 42 -2.08 11.38 29.21
CA ALA A 42 -1.56 10.05 28.89
C ALA A 42 -2.18 9.46 27.62
N ALA A 43 -3.49 9.63 27.45
CA ALA A 43 -4.18 9.14 26.26
C ALA A 43 -3.79 9.92 25.01
N VAL A 44 -3.65 11.24 25.11
CA VAL A 44 -3.16 12.12 24.02
C VAL A 44 -1.71 11.75 23.64
N ALA A 45 -0.85 11.55 24.63
CA ALA A 45 0.53 11.10 24.39
C ALA A 45 0.58 9.74 23.67
N GLY A 46 -0.27 8.79 24.06
CA GLY A 46 -0.39 7.49 23.41
C GLY A 46 -0.85 7.57 21.96
N VAL A 47 -1.77 8.48 21.64
CA VAL A 47 -2.21 8.72 20.24
C VAL A 47 -1.08 9.35 19.42
N LYS A 48 -0.38 10.34 19.97
CA LYS A 48 0.78 10.96 19.32
C LYS A 48 1.86 9.93 19.01
N THR A 49 2.21 9.09 19.97
CA THR A 49 3.21 8.04 19.78
C THR A 49 2.81 7.07 18.66
N ARG A 50 1.56 6.62 18.67
CA ARG A 50 1.03 5.73 17.59
C ARG A 50 1.05 6.39 16.21
N ALA A 51 0.71 7.66 16.12
CA ALA A 51 0.77 8.41 14.87
C ALA A 51 2.21 8.53 14.36
N GLN A 52 3.17 8.83 15.23
CA GLN A 52 4.60 8.87 14.91
C GLN A 52 5.13 7.51 14.45
N HIS A 53 4.75 6.42 15.12
CA HIS A 53 5.12 5.07 14.70
C HIS A 53 4.59 4.72 13.30
N LYS A 54 3.35 5.06 13.00
CA LYS A 54 2.77 4.84 11.66
C LYS A 54 3.50 5.61 10.57
N VAL A 55 3.91 6.85 10.84
CA VAL A 55 4.69 7.65 9.89
C VAL A 55 6.07 7.04 9.70
N ALA A 56 6.75 6.67 10.78
CA ALA A 56 8.07 6.03 10.72
C ALA A 56 8.02 4.68 9.98
N GLU A 57 7.02 3.85 10.24
CA GLU A 57 6.82 2.58 9.52
C GLU A 57 6.61 2.80 8.02
N LYS A 58 5.81 3.79 7.64
CA LYS A 58 5.61 4.14 6.23
C LYS A 58 6.91 4.61 5.57
N GLU A 59 7.67 5.47 6.23
CA GLU A 59 8.96 5.93 5.72
C GLU A 59 9.96 4.78 5.54
N ILE A 60 10.00 3.85 6.50
CA ILE A 60 10.86 2.66 6.39
C ILE A 60 10.42 1.79 5.22
N GLN A 61 9.11 1.57 5.04
CA GLN A 61 8.60 0.81 3.91
C GLN A 61 8.90 1.49 2.57
N HIS A 62 8.75 2.81 2.48
CA HIS A 62 9.13 3.58 1.29
C HIS A 62 10.62 3.46 0.98
N ASN A 63 11.47 3.62 1.98
CA ASN A 63 12.92 3.50 1.80
C ASN A 63 13.34 2.10 1.36
N LEU A 64 12.70 1.06 1.91
CA LEU A 64 12.93 -0.33 1.48
C LEU A 64 12.45 -0.55 0.05
N LEU A 65 11.31 0.00 -0.31
CA LEU A 65 10.75 -0.07 -1.66
C LEU A 65 11.66 0.66 -2.66
N ASP A 66 12.09 1.87 -2.36
CA ASP A 66 13.01 2.64 -3.21
C ASP A 66 14.33 1.93 -3.43
N ARG A 67 14.90 1.34 -2.37
CA ARG A 67 16.13 0.52 -2.48
C ARG A 67 15.92 -0.72 -3.34
N ALA A 68 14.80 -1.40 -3.14
CA ALA A 68 14.45 -2.58 -3.89
C ALA A 68 14.26 -2.27 -5.38
N ILE A 69 13.59 -1.17 -5.69
CA ILE A 69 13.39 -0.70 -7.07
C ILE A 69 14.70 -0.20 -7.66
N GLY A 70 15.54 0.47 -6.89
CA GLY A 70 16.89 0.85 -7.32
C GLY A 70 17.76 -0.35 -7.69
N MET A 71 17.57 -1.49 -7.04
CA MET A 71 18.21 -2.76 -7.43
C MET A 71 17.66 -3.33 -8.75
N LEU A 72 16.43 -2.99 -9.11
CA LEU A 72 15.78 -3.39 -10.37
C LEU A 72 16.12 -2.45 -11.52
N GLU A 73 16.59 -1.23 -11.25
CA GLU A 73 17.05 -0.32 -12.28
C GLU A 73 18.22 -0.93 -13.07
N GLY A 74 18.05 -1.02 -14.38
CA GLY A 74 19.00 -1.67 -15.27
C GLY A 74 18.96 -3.20 -15.28
N LYS A 75 18.06 -3.81 -14.50
CA LYS A 75 17.77 -5.24 -14.55
C LYS A 75 16.32 -5.45 -14.96
N ALA A 76 16.08 -6.43 -15.81
CA ALA A 76 14.73 -6.84 -16.18
C ALA A 76 14.29 -8.03 -15.32
N LEU A 77 13.05 -8.00 -14.85
CA LEU A 77 12.41 -9.17 -14.27
C LEU A 77 12.12 -10.16 -15.39
N ILE A 78 12.60 -11.37 -15.29
CA ILE A 78 12.34 -12.41 -16.28
C ILE A 78 11.15 -13.24 -15.79
N TYR A 79 10.05 -13.17 -16.51
CA TYR A 79 8.87 -13.99 -16.28
C TYR A 79 8.78 -15.08 -17.35
N LYS A 80 8.83 -16.33 -16.92
CA LYS A 80 8.67 -17.48 -17.83
C LYS A 80 7.19 -17.86 -17.92
N ALA A 81 6.65 -17.83 -19.10
CA ALA A 81 5.26 -18.21 -19.37
C ALA A 81 5.18 -19.17 -20.56
N LYS A 82 4.19 -20.03 -20.56
CA LYS A 82 3.92 -20.90 -21.69
C LYS A 82 3.32 -20.10 -22.83
N VAL A 83 3.94 -20.19 -23.98
CA VAL A 83 3.51 -19.53 -25.21
C VAL A 83 3.13 -20.57 -26.28
N ASN A 84 2.22 -20.18 -27.17
CA ASN A 84 1.88 -20.97 -28.34
C ASN A 84 2.89 -20.72 -29.48
N GLU A 85 2.72 -21.42 -30.60
CA GLU A 85 3.58 -21.29 -31.78
C GLU A 85 3.61 -19.88 -32.38
N LYS A 86 2.60 -19.05 -32.07
CA LYS A 86 2.48 -17.64 -32.50
C LYS A 86 3.07 -16.63 -31.53
N GLY A 87 3.67 -17.10 -30.45
CA GLY A 87 4.22 -16.20 -29.39
C GLY A 87 3.18 -15.62 -28.43
N SER A 88 1.93 -16.06 -28.51
CA SER A 88 0.88 -15.66 -27.59
C SER A 88 0.90 -16.51 -26.32
N LEU A 89 0.63 -15.91 -25.18
CA LEU A 89 0.57 -16.61 -23.90
C LEU A 89 -0.70 -17.46 -23.79
N PHE A 90 -0.59 -18.65 -23.22
CA PHE A 90 -1.76 -19.47 -22.89
C PHE A 90 -2.64 -18.86 -21.80
N SER A 91 -2.00 -18.14 -20.88
CA SER A 91 -2.68 -17.39 -19.80
C SER A 91 -2.22 -15.95 -19.82
N LYS A 92 -3.15 -15.04 -19.62
CA LYS A 92 -2.80 -13.62 -19.43
C LYS A 92 -1.94 -13.46 -18.17
N VAL A 93 -0.99 -12.54 -18.21
CA VAL A 93 -0.16 -12.15 -17.08
C VAL A 93 -0.65 -10.79 -16.58
N ASP A 94 -0.96 -10.69 -15.32
CA ASP A 94 -1.39 -9.47 -14.67
C ASP A 94 -0.42 -9.01 -13.58
N SER A 95 -0.75 -7.92 -12.89
CA SER A 95 0.11 -7.36 -11.84
C SER A 95 0.28 -8.30 -10.64
N ALA A 96 -0.68 -9.16 -10.36
CA ALA A 96 -0.59 -10.15 -9.29
C ALA A 96 0.48 -11.21 -9.60
N ASP A 97 0.57 -11.66 -10.86
CA ASP A 97 1.59 -12.61 -11.30
C ASP A 97 2.99 -12.01 -11.22
N ILE A 98 3.13 -10.75 -11.61
CA ILE A 98 4.40 -10.02 -11.52
C ILE A 98 4.81 -9.80 -10.06
N SER A 99 3.87 -9.47 -9.18
CA SER A 99 4.12 -9.35 -7.75
C SER A 99 4.65 -10.66 -7.15
N ALA A 100 4.03 -11.78 -7.50
CA ALA A 100 4.46 -13.10 -7.06
C ALA A 100 5.88 -13.44 -7.55
N GLU A 101 6.21 -13.10 -8.78
CA GLU A 101 7.52 -13.37 -9.35
C GLU A 101 8.62 -12.45 -8.76
N LEU A 102 8.30 -11.20 -8.48
CA LEU A 102 9.19 -10.29 -7.74
C LEU A 102 9.53 -10.85 -6.36
N LEU A 103 8.56 -11.40 -5.67
CA LEU A 103 8.78 -12.03 -4.37
C LEU A 103 9.70 -13.25 -4.47
N LYS A 104 9.55 -14.07 -5.52
CA LYS A 104 10.40 -15.26 -5.74
C LYS A 104 11.83 -14.92 -6.11
N GLN A 105 12.02 -14.00 -7.07
CA GLN A 105 13.35 -13.71 -7.62
C GLN A 105 14.14 -12.71 -6.79
N PHE A 106 13.50 -11.67 -6.30
CA PHE A 106 14.13 -10.56 -5.59
C PHE A 106 13.77 -10.48 -4.12
N ARG A 107 12.83 -11.31 -3.65
CA ARG A 107 12.27 -11.27 -2.30
C ARG A 107 11.66 -9.92 -1.92
N ILE A 108 11.13 -9.23 -2.91
CA ILE A 108 10.46 -7.94 -2.76
C ILE A 108 8.96 -8.17 -2.80
N SER A 109 8.28 -7.77 -1.72
CA SER A 109 6.82 -7.80 -1.66
C SER A 109 6.25 -6.45 -2.03
N ILE A 110 5.57 -6.38 -3.16
CA ILE A 110 4.87 -5.17 -3.63
C ILE A 110 3.42 -5.55 -3.88
N ASP A 111 2.51 -4.73 -3.38
CA ASP A 111 1.08 -4.94 -3.61
C ASP A 111 0.76 -4.76 -5.10
N ALA A 112 0.06 -5.73 -5.67
CA ALA A 112 -0.35 -5.70 -7.08
C ALA A 112 -1.22 -4.48 -7.42
N SER A 113 -1.95 -3.95 -6.45
CA SER A 113 -2.78 -2.74 -6.63
C SER A 113 -1.97 -1.47 -6.87
N LEU A 114 -0.70 -1.46 -6.46
CA LEU A 114 0.23 -0.35 -6.68
C LEU A 114 0.95 -0.43 -8.02
N MET A 115 0.86 -1.57 -8.69
CA MET A 115 1.52 -1.80 -9.96
C MET A 115 0.59 -1.54 -11.15
N LYS A 116 1.10 -0.83 -12.12
CA LYS A 116 0.45 -0.62 -13.41
C LYS A 116 1.37 -1.11 -14.52
N ILE A 117 0.87 -2.05 -15.30
CA ILE A 117 1.60 -2.62 -16.44
C ILE A 117 1.17 -1.85 -17.68
N ASP A 118 2.14 -1.39 -18.46
CA ASP A 118 1.87 -0.77 -19.73
C ASP A 118 1.45 -1.85 -20.75
N GLY A 119 0.24 -1.69 -21.29
CA GLY A 119 -0.36 -2.68 -22.18
C GLY A 119 -1.01 -3.90 -21.49
N ALA A 120 -1.33 -3.84 -20.20
CA ALA A 120 -2.02 -4.92 -19.49
C ALA A 120 -3.46 -5.18 -20.02
N PRO A 121 -3.94 -6.43 -19.96
CA PRO A 121 -3.23 -7.65 -19.57
C PRO A 121 -2.21 -8.11 -20.63
N ILE A 122 -1.09 -8.67 -20.19
CA ILE A 122 -0.05 -9.18 -21.07
C ILE A 122 -0.52 -10.50 -21.70
N LYS A 123 -0.58 -10.52 -23.02
CA LYS A 123 -1.03 -11.69 -23.78
C LYS A 123 0.03 -12.26 -24.73
N GLN A 124 1.13 -11.56 -24.89
CA GLN A 124 2.23 -11.96 -25.80
C GLN A 124 3.57 -11.87 -25.06
N SER A 125 4.53 -12.67 -25.52
CA SER A 125 5.91 -12.54 -25.06
C SER A 125 6.51 -11.21 -25.52
N GLY A 126 7.40 -10.64 -24.72
CA GLY A 126 8.06 -9.38 -25.01
C GLY A 126 8.47 -8.64 -23.75
N THR A 127 8.96 -7.44 -23.92
CA THR A 127 9.37 -6.56 -22.83
C THR A 127 8.27 -5.56 -22.52
N TYR A 128 7.90 -5.47 -21.26
CA TYR A 128 6.87 -4.55 -20.78
C TYR A 128 7.42 -3.69 -19.65
N THR A 129 6.91 -2.48 -19.54
CA THR A 129 7.26 -1.57 -18.44
C THR A 129 6.19 -1.64 -17.37
N VAL A 130 6.61 -1.85 -16.15
CA VAL A 130 5.75 -1.83 -14.97
C VAL A 130 6.04 -0.58 -14.16
N THR A 131 5.01 0.20 -13.90
CA THR A 131 5.07 1.39 -13.06
C THR A 131 4.51 1.07 -11.70
N ILE A 132 5.27 1.37 -10.65
CA ILE A 132 4.82 1.26 -9.26
C ILE A 132 4.55 2.67 -8.75
N THR A 133 3.33 2.90 -8.29
CA THR A 133 2.94 4.19 -7.71
C THR A 133 2.46 4.00 -6.29
N GLU A 134 3.12 4.62 -5.34
CA GLU A 134 2.73 4.66 -3.95
C GLU A 134 2.70 6.11 -3.46
N GLY A 135 1.48 6.67 -3.35
CA GLY A 135 1.30 8.08 -2.98
C GLY A 135 1.95 9.04 -3.97
N LYS A 136 3.02 9.72 -3.54
CA LYS A 136 3.79 10.65 -4.38
C LYS A 136 4.99 10.00 -5.09
N TYR A 137 5.30 8.75 -4.76
CA TYR A 137 6.43 8.02 -5.31
C TYR A 137 6.01 7.21 -6.52
N THR A 138 6.75 7.36 -7.61
CA THR A 138 6.56 6.60 -8.84
C THR A 138 7.89 6.03 -9.28
N SER A 139 7.92 4.73 -9.53
CA SER A 139 9.12 4.04 -10.01
C SER A 139 8.74 3.07 -11.12
N GLN A 140 9.68 2.82 -12.02
CA GLN A 140 9.46 1.97 -13.18
C GLN A 140 10.55 0.91 -13.28
N PHE A 141 10.17 -0.29 -13.71
CA PHE A 141 11.11 -1.35 -14.05
C PHE A 141 10.60 -2.12 -15.27
N SER A 142 11.51 -2.82 -15.94
CA SER A 142 11.17 -3.62 -17.11
C SER A 142 10.91 -5.07 -16.73
N VAL A 143 9.92 -5.66 -17.35
CA VAL A 143 9.59 -7.09 -17.23
C VAL A 143 9.72 -7.73 -18.60
N GLU A 144 10.54 -8.75 -18.70
CA GLU A 144 10.70 -9.54 -19.92
C GLU A 144 9.92 -10.85 -19.79
N ILE A 145 8.94 -11.01 -20.66
CA ILE A 145 8.15 -12.24 -20.73
C ILE A 145 8.82 -13.17 -21.75
N LYS A 146 9.35 -14.28 -21.26
CA LYS A 146 9.97 -15.32 -22.10
C LYS A 146 9.04 -16.50 -22.27
N GLY A 147 8.97 -17.03 -23.47
CA GLY A 147 8.32 -18.31 -23.75
C GLY A 147 9.09 -19.46 -23.14
N GLU A 148 8.34 -20.38 -22.60
CA GLU A 148 8.87 -21.61 -22.03
C GLU A 148 8.61 -22.80 -22.97
#